data_dbddd278786a913eba7a892b305d4011
#
_entry.id   dbddd278786a913eba7a892b305d4011
#
_cell.length_a   1.000
_cell.length_b   1.000
_cell.length_c   1.000
_cell.angle_alpha   90.00
_cell.angle_beta   90.00
_cell.angle_gamma   90.00
#
_symmetry.space_group_name_H-M   'P 1'
#
loop_
_entity.id
_entity.type
_entity.pdbx_description
1 polymer ?
#
loop_
_entity_poly.entity_id
_entity_poly.type
_entity_poly.pdbx_seq_one_letter_code
_entity_poly.pdbx_strand_id
1 'polypeptide(L)'
;MCIHRSTRYWGPDVDEFKPERFLPENADELHANAWRPFERGPRNCIGQELALIEMKVVLAMTIREFEVRSVFEELETLSTDGTLWAKEASFRKGPQEAFGDPMYQVLLAAGKPREGHPVRVNRRKMDI
;
A
#
# COMPACT_ATOMS: atom_id res chain seq x y z
N MET A 1 1.90 -3.87 13.33
CA MET A 1 2.46 -2.74 12.58
C MET A 1 3.91 -2.43 12.93
N CYS A 2 4.28 -2.33 14.19
CA CYS A 2 5.65 -1.99 14.59
C CYS A 2 6.74 -2.94 14.07
N ILE A 3 6.46 -4.23 13.95
CA ILE A 3 7.47 -5.21 13.53
C ILE A 3 7.92 -5.01 12.08
N HIS A 4 7.02 -4.58 11.18
CA HIS A 4 7.33 -4.35 9.76
C HIS A 4 8.12 -3.06 9.52
N ARG A 5 8.24 -2.20 10.51
CA ARG A 5 9.03 -0.95 10.47
C ARG A 5 10.13 -0.92 11.53
N SER A 6 10.50 -2.07 12.04
CA SER A 6 11.54 -2.17 13.07
C SER A 6 12.92 -2.29 12.43
N THR A 7 13.77 -1.31 12.66
CA THR A 7 15.16 -1.33 12.20
C THR A 7 15.95 -2.51 12.74
N ARG A 8 15.51 -3.09 13.86
CA ARG A 8 16.13 -4.30 14.42
C ARG A 8 16.03 -5.52 13.49
N TYR A 9 14.94 -5.62 12.71
CA TYR A 9 14.67 -6.77 11.84
C TYR A 9 14.94 -6.48 10.37
N TRP A 10 14.85 -5.22 9.96
CA TRP A 10 14.87 -4.82 8.56
C TRP A 10 16.05 -3.93 8.19
N GLY A 11 16.85 -3.53 9.19
CA GLY A 11 17.96 -2.59 8.96
C GLY A 11 17.54 -1.12 8.96
N PRO A 12 18.50 -0.22 8.78
CA PRO A 12 18.27 1.23 8.83
C PRO A 12 17.42 1.76 7.66
N ASP A 13 17.34 1.00 6.57
CA ASP A 13 16.61 1.30 5.35
C ASP A 13 15.20 0.68 5.32
N VAL A 14 14.62 0.41 6.51
CA VAL A 14 13.31 -0.25 6.65
C VAL A 14 12.17 0.52 5.98
N ASP A 15 12.28 1.83 5.86
CA ASP A 15 11.26 2.68 5.24
C ASP A 15 11.44 2.81 3.71
N GLU A 16 12.50 2.24 3.14
CA GLU A 16 12.72 2.21 1.70
C GLU A 16 11.93 1.09 1.04
N PHE A 17 11.36 1.37 -0.14
CA PHE A 17 10.74 0.35 -0.97
C PHE A 17 11.82 -0.50 -1.64
N LYS A 18 12.08 -1.67 -1.07
CA LYS A 18 13.15 -2.59 -1.46
C LYS A 18 12.61 -4.01 -1.65
N PRO A 19 11.93 -4.28 -2.79
CA PRO A 19 11.37 -5.62 -3.07
C PRO A 19 12.46 -6.69 -3.19
N GLU A 20 13.70 -6.32 -3.50
CA GLU A 20 14.86 -7.20 -3.58
C GLU A 20 15.12 -7.98 -2.29
N ARG A 21 14.66 -7.47 -1.12
CA ARG A 21 14.74 -8.20 0.16
C ARG A 21 14.09 -9.57 0.10
N PHE A 22 13.10 -9.76 -0.77
CA PHE A 22 12.32 -10.98 -0.89
C PHE A 22 12.78 -11.90 -2.02
N LEU A 23 13.88 -11.58 -2.68
CA LEU A 23 14.47 -12.46 -3.68
C LEU A 23 15.03 -13.74 -3.02
N PRO A 24 15.03 -14.88 -3.72
CA PRO A 24 15.51 -16.14 -3.16
C PRO A 24 16.94 -16.08 -2.60
N GLU A 25 17.81 -15.31 -3.23
CA GLU A 25 19.20 -15.11 -2.80
C GLU A 25 19.33 -14.36 -1.47
N ASN A 26 18.34 -13.59 -1.08
CA ASN A 26 18.31 -12.80 0.15
C ASN A 26 17.42 -13.43 1.24
N ALA A 27 16.87 -14.62 0.98
CA ALA A 27 15.92 -15.27 1.89
C ALA A 27 16.48 -15.54 3.28
N ASP A 28 17.78 -15.84 3.37
CA ASP A 28 18.48 -16.14 4.63
C ASP A 28 18.67 -14.90 5.52
N GLU A 29 18.62 -13.70 4.93
CA GLU A 29 18.72 -12.43 5.66
C GLU A 29 17.40 -12.06 6.33
N LEU A 30 16.30 -12.65 5.90
CA LEU A 30 14.97 -12.35 6.43
C LEU A 30 14.73 -13.04 7.77
N HIS A 31 14.49 -12.27 8.80
CA HIS A 31 14.09 -12.85 10.09
C HIS A 31 12.73 -13.56 9.95
N ALA A 32 12.70 -14.87 10.24
CA ALA A 32 11.59 -15.79 9.95
C ALA A 32 10.19 -15.29 10.41
N ASN A 33 10.13 -14.46 11.46
CA ASN A 33 8.88 -13.96 12.02
C ASN A 33 8.68 -12.45 11.85
N ALA A 34 9.56 -11.76 11.13
CA ALA A 34 9.45 -10.32 10.91
C ALA A 34 8.44 -9.95 9.82
N TRP A 35 8.29 -10.82 8.81
CA TRP A 35 7.31 -10.63 7.73
C TRP A 35 6.00 -11.36 8.02
N ARG A 36 4.97 -10.60 8.42
CA ARG A 36 3.67 -11.14 8.86
C ARG A 36 2.49 -10.32 8.31
N PRO A 37 2.39 -10.12 7.01
CA PRO A 37 1.34 -9.28 6.43
C PRO A 37 -0.06 -9.83 6.68
N PHE A 38 -0.20 -11.15 6.80
CA PHE A 38 -1.44 -11.87 7.05
C PHE A 38 -1.45 -12.60 8.39
N GLU A 39 -0.53 -12.27 9.30
CA GLU A 39 -0.26 -13.00 10.53
C GLU A 39 0.18 -14.46 10.28
N ARG A 40 0.41 -15.20 11.36
CA ARG A 40 0.86 -16.60 11.33
C ARG A 40 0.18 -17.43 12.41
N GLY A 41 0.18 -18.76 12.23
CA GLY A 41 -0.37 -19.72 13.18
C GLY A 41 -1.90 -19.84 13.10
N PRO A 42 -2.56 -20.34 14.17
CA PRO A 42 -4.00 -20.68 14.14
C PRO A 42 -4.93 -19.48 13.93
N ARG A 43 -4.42 -18.27 14.02
CA ARG A 43 -5.15 -17.00 13.85
C ARG A 43 -4.70 -16.22 12.61
N ASN A 44 -4.01 -16.85 11.66
CA ASN A 44 -3.68 -16.20 10.40
C ASN A 44 -4.95 -15.77 9.63
N CYS A 45 -4.77 -14.87 8.69
CA CYS A 45 -5.88 -14.35 7.89
C CYS A 45 -6.52 -15.45 7.05
N ILE A 46 -7.81 -15.70 7.28
CA ILE A 46 -8.57 -16.70 6.50
C ILE A 46 -8.71 -16.32 5.03
N GLY A 47 -8.68 -15.02 4.71
CA GLY A 47 -8.79 -14.49 3.35
C GLY A 47 -7.47 -14.35 2.60
N GLN A 48 -6.34 -14.82 3.15
CA GLN A 48 -5.02 -14.62 2.57
C GLN A 48 -4.93 -15.08 1.12
N GLU A 49 -5.33 -16.32 0.85
CA GLU A 49 -5.23 -16.90 -0.50
C GLU A 49 -6.08 -16.14 -1.51
N LEU A 50 -7.30 -15.78 -1.13
CA LEU A 50 -8.19 -14.98 -1.97
C LEU A 50 -7.56 -13.62 -2.28
N ALA A 51 -7.09 -12.92 -1.27
CA ALA A 51 -6.46 -11.61 -1.44
C ALA A 51 -5.22 -11.66 -2.36
N LEU A 52 -4.40 -12.72 -2.22
CA LEU A 52 -3.24 -12.92 -3.08
C LEU A 52 -3.62 -13.19 -4.54
N ILE A 53 -4.69 -13.94 -4.77
CA ILE A 53 -5.21 -14.20 -6.11
C ILE A 53 -5.75 -12.89 -6.72
N GLU A 54 -6.57 -12.16 -5.99
CA GLU A 54 -7.12 -10.88 -6.43
C GLU A 54 -6.02 -9.88 -6.80
N MET A 55 -5.01 -9.71 -5.94
CA MET A 55 -3.88 -8.84 -6.24
C MET A 55 -3.14 -9.25 -7.51
N LYS A 56 -2.89 -10.54 -7.70
CA LYS A 56 -2.21 -11.05 -8.91
C LYS A 56 -3.04 -10.79 -10.17
N VAL A 57 -4.35 -11.00 -10.11
CA VAL A 57 -5.26 -10.75 -11.24
C VAL A 57 -5.27 -9.27 -11.59
N VAL A 58 -5.44 -8.39 -10.60
CA VAL A 58 -5.43 -6.94 -10.82
C VAL A 58 -4.12 -6.49 -11.45
N LEU A 59 -2.97 -6.92 -10.90
CA LEU A 59 -1.67 -6.58 -11.46
C LEU A 59 -1.50 -7.11 -12.88
N ALA A 60 -1.88 -8.37 -13.15
CA ALA A 60 -1.75 -8.96 -14.48
C ALA A 60 -2.58 -8.21 -15.53
N MET A 61 -3.75 -7.70 -15.13
CA MET A 61 -4.64 -6.97 -16.04
C MET A 61 -4.24 -5.51 -16.24
N THR A 62 -3.55 -4.91 -15.28
CA THR A 62 -3.36 -3.46 -15.29
C THR A 62 -1.93 -3.02 -15.56
N ILE A 63 -0.93 -3.71 -15.01
CA ILE A 63 0.46 -3.22 -14.99
C ILE A 63 1.08 -3.00 -16.37
N ARG A 64 0.65 -3.76 -17.37
CA ARG A 64 1.16 -3.64 -18.74
C ARG A 64 0.51 -2.49 -19.52
N GLU A 65 -0.78 -2.23 -19.27
CA GLU A 65 -1.57 -1.28 -20.05
C GLU A 65 -1.60 0.11 -19.42
N PHE A 66 -1.46 0.19 -18.12
CA PHE A 66 -1.64 1.44 -17.39
C PHE A 66 -0.40 1.84 -16.61
N GLU A 67 -0.17 3.13 -16.58
CA GLU A 67 0.72 3.79 -15.63
C GLU A 67 -0.14 4.44 -14.54
N VAL A 68 0.18 4.13 -13.29
CA VAL A 68 -0.53 4.66 -12.12
C VAL A 68 0.45 5.53 -11.33
N ARG A 69 0.11 6.80 -11.17
CA ARG A 69 0.90 7.76 -10.40
C ARG A 69 0.08 8.25 -9.21
N SER A 70 0.66 8.20 -8.02
CA SER A 70 0.08 8.82 -6.83
C SER A 70 0.04 10.34 -6.99
N VAL A 71 -1.02 10.98 -6.51
CA VAL A 71 -1.25 12.42 -6.62
C VAL A 71 -1.76 13.03 -5.30
N PHE A 72 -1.19 12.60 -4.19
CA PHE A 72 -1.52 13.16 -2.87
C PHE A 72 -1.31 14.67 -2.81
N GLU A 73 -0.27 15.17 -3.46
CA GLU A 73 0.05 16.60 -3.54
C GLU A 73 -1.02 17.42 -4.28
N GLU A 74 -1.82 16.75 -5.13
CA GLU A 74 -2.90 17.39 -5.88
C GLU A 74 -4.25 17.26 -5.16
N LEU A 75 -4.32 16.57 -4.03
CA LEU A 75 -5.58 16.18 -3.39
C LEU A 75 -6.48 17.38 -3.06
N GLU A 76 -5.90 18.55 -2.76
CA GLU A 76 -6.65 19.78 -2.47
C GLU A 76 -7.25 20.43 -3.72
N THR A 77 -6.65 20.19 -4.87
CA THR A 77 -7.03 20.78 -6.16
C THR A 77 -7.86 19.84 -7.02
N LEU A 78 -7.99 18.57 -6.63
CA LEU A 78 -8.80 17.61 -7.36
C LEU A 78 -10.26 18.04 -7.31
N SER A 79 -10.82 18.28 -8.49
CA SER A 79 -12.26 18.53 -8.62
C SER A 79 -13.03 17.30 -8.13
N THR A 80 -14.08 17.55 -7.37
CA THR A 80 -14.93 16.50 -6.86
C THR A 80 -15.75 15.92 -8.01
N ASP A 81 -15.62 14.65 -8.25
CA ASP A 81 -16.43 13.91 -9.23
C ASP A 81 -17.85 13.57 -8.72
N GLY A 82 -18.21 14.11 -7.54
CA GLY A 82 -19.48 13.82 -6.87
C GLY A 82 -19.47 12.54 -6.03
N THR A 83 -18.35 11.83 -5.94
CA THR A 83 -18.22 10.68 -5.04
C THR A 83 -18.23 11.13 -3.57
N LEU A 84 -18.57 10.21 -2.66
CA LEU A 84 -18.58 10.48 -1.23
C LEU A 84 -17.23 11.01 -0.70
N TRP A 85 -16.13 10.56 -1.29
CA TRP A 85 -14.77 10.97 -0.94
C TRP A 85 -14.53 12.46 -1.15
N ALA A 86 -15.09 13.00 -2.21
CA ALA A 86 -14.98 14.39 -2.57
C ALA A 86 -15.76 15.33 -1.64
N LYS A 87 -16.88 14.85 -1.09
CA LYS A 87 -17.69 15.61 -0.12
C LYS A 87 -17.08 15.62 1.27
N GLU A 88 -16.24 14.66 1.58
CA GLU A 88 -15.64 14.47 2.91
C GLU A 88 -14.26 15.11 3.09
N ALA A 89 -13.79 15.91 2.14
CA ALA A 89 -12.53 16.68 2.29
C ALA A 89 -12.53 17.59 3.55
N SER A 90 -13.71 17.87 4.11
CA SER A 90 -13.86 18.54 5.42
C SER A 90 -13.39 17.69 6.61
N PHE A 91 -13.18 16.40 6.45
CA PHE A 91 -12.70 15.48 7.50
C PHE A 91 -11.18 15.46 7.69
N ARG A 92 -10.42 16.33 7.03
CA ARG A 92 -8.97 16.47 7.22
C ARG A 92 -8.60 17.02 8.61
N LYS A 93 -9.27 16.53 9.64
CA LYS A 93 -8.93 16.79 11.04
C LYS A 93 -7.93 15.75 11.51
N GLY A 94 -6.79 16.21 11.99
CA GLY A 94 -5.74 15.37 12.55
C GLY A 94 -4.48 15.32 11.68
N PRO A 95 -3.50 14.47 12.03
CA PRO A 95 -2.25 14.37 11.28
C PRO A 95 -2.49 14.05 9.80
N GLN A 96 -1.84 14.80 8.93
CA GLN A 96 -1.92 14.55 7.48
C GLN A 96 -0.95 13.45 7.06
N GLU A 97 0.05 13.19 7.88
CA GLU A 97 1.10 12.21 7.64
C GLU A 97 1.34 11.35 8.89
N ALA A 98 1.77 10.13 8.67
CA ALA A 98 2.35 9.29 9.71
C ALA A 98 3.66 8.68 9.20
N PHE A 99 4.75 8.93 9.93
CA PHE A 99 6.10 8.51 9.51
C PHE A 99 6.53 9.07 8.14
N GLY A 100 6.08 10.29 7.81
CA GLY A 100 6.35 10.93 6.52
C GLY A 100 5.51 10.39 5.35
N ASP A 101 4.50 9.56 5.64
CA ASP A 101 3.63 8.95 4.63
C ASP A 101 2.20 9.54 4.75
N PRO A 102 1.71 10.25 3.71
CA PRO A 102 0.34 10.76 3.69
C PRO A 102 -0.70 9.63 3.57
N MET A 103 -0.32 8.48 3.05
CA MET A 103 -1.20 7.33 2.90
C MET A 103 -1.18 6.39 4.11
N TYR A 104 -1.12 6.93 5.31
CA TYR A 104 -1.11 6.07 6.48
C TYR A 104 -2.43 5.33 6.71
N GLN A 105 -2.30 4.16 7.33
CA GLN A 105 -3.42 3.27 7.58
C GLN A 105 -4.27 3.74 8.76
N VAL A 106 -5.58 3.72 8.57
CA VAL A 106 -6.59 3.83 9.64
C VAL A 106 -7.40 2.55 9.74
N LEU A 107 -7.90 2.27 10.94
CA LEU A 107 -8.71 1.08 11.20
C LEU A 107 -10.19 1.47 11.28
N LEU A 108 -10.96 0.97 10.30
CA LEU A 108 -12.42 1.07 10.28
C LEU A 108 -12.96 -0.32 9.89
N ALA A 109 -13.15 -1.20 10.87
CA ALA A 109 -13.44 -2.62 10.68
C ALA A 109 -12.33 -3.40 9.92
N ALA A 110 -11.78 -2.82 8.87
CA ALA A 110 -10.57 -3.27 8.18
C ALA A 110 -9.57 -2.12 8.06
N GLY A 111 -8.29 -2.46 7.89
CA GLY A 111 -7.26 -1.46 7.62
C GLY A 111 -7.45 -0.89 6.21
N LYS A 112 -7.47 0.43 6.09
CA LYS A 112 -7.50 1.13 4.81
C LYS A 112 -6.64 2.38 4.87
N PRO A 113 -6.16 2.92 3.73
CA PRO A 113 -5.57 4.25 3.69
C PRO A 113 -6.59 5.27 4.19
N ARG A 114 -6.13 6.24 5.00
CA ARG A 114 -7.03 7.23 5.63
C ARG A 114 -7.93 7.94 4.63
N GLU A 115 -7.38 8.47 3.58
CA GLU A 115 -8.09 9.24 2.55
C GLU A 115 -8.17 8.50 1.21
N GLY A 116 -8.02 7.16 1.24
CA GLY A 116 -7.89 6.38 0.03
C GLY A 116 -6.48 6.52 -0.58
N HIS A 117 -6.38 6.28 -1.87
CA HIS A 117 -5.16 6.47 -2.63
C HIS A 117 -5.48 7.24 -3.92
N PRO A 118 -5.40 8.57 -3.88
CA PRO A 118 -5.65 9.37 -5.07
C PRO A 118 -4.58 9.09 -6.12
N VAL A 119 -5.01 8.69 -7.30
CA VAL A 119 -4.11 8.34 -8.41
C VAL A 119 -4.57 8.93 -9.72
N ARG A 120 -3.62 9.23 -10.61
CA ARG A 120 -3.85 9.42 -12.03
C ARG A 120 -3.49 8.13 -12.76
N VAL A 121 -4.38 7.71 -13.65
CA VAL A 121 -4.20 6.53 -14.47
C VAL A 121 -4.07 6.96 -15.93
N ASN A 122 -2.95 6.65 -16.54
CA ASN A 122 -2.69 6.90 -17.97
C ASN A 122 -2.53 5.56 -18.68
N ARG A 123 -3.06 5.46 -19.88
CA ARG A 123 -2.78 4.29 -20.72
C ARG A 123 -1.37 4.41 -21.27
N ARG A 124 -0.57 3.36 -21.11
CA ARG A 124 0.78 3.31 -21.69
C ARG A 124 0.68 3.25 -23.22
N LYS A 125 1.51 4.03 -23.90
CA LYS A 125 1.75 3.81 -25.32
C LYS A 125 2.61 2.55 -25.41
N MET A 126 2.05 1.49 -25.95
CA MET A 126 2.87 0.31 -26.29
C MET A 126 3.52 0.62 -27.64
N ASP A 127 4.82 0.79 -27.64
CA ASP A 127 5.60 0.75 -28.86
C ASP A 127 5.59 -0.72 -29.33
N ILE A 128 4.88 -0.99 -30.44
CA ILE A 128 4.80 -2.29 -31.10
C ILE A 128 6.03 -2.46 -31.95
#